data_39e534535e21a597887b5d331b62f424
#
_entry.id   39e534535e21a597887b5d331b62f424
#
_cell.length_a   1.000
_cell.length_b   1.000
_cell.length_c   1.000
_cell.angle_alpha   90.00
_cell.angle_beta   90.00
_cell.angle_gamma   90.00
#
_symmetry.space_group_name_H-M   'P 1'
#
loop_
_entity.id
_entity.type
_entity.pdbx_description
1 polymer ?
#
loop_
_entity_poly.entity_id
_entity_poly.type
_entity_poly.pdbx_seq_one_letter_code
_entity_poly.pdbx_strand_id
1 'polypeptide(L)'
;MAILFDWYENPKTKDKQGEELTLHPRIKLNGSTTTDELRRHIQEYCSLTETDVLAVLDALSHFVGRELGEGRQVHLDGIGYFVPTLTCTEPVTLETKRKSTKVKLKNITFRPDKALRSEIGVLKVKPLKLRNLTKKRLTDDEVKQKVVNYLRKNEFITRSVVQSICGMTSVSYTHLRAHETCADLV
;
A
#
# COMPACT_ATOMS: atom_id res chain seq x y z
N MET A 1 -17.08 14.81 3.15
CA MET A 1 -16.87 13.34 3.25
C MET A 1 -15.74 13.07 4.21
N ALA A 2 -15.69 11.95 4.94
CA ALA A 2 -14.60 11.65 5.86
C ALA A 2 -13.69 10.57 5.25
N ILE A 3 -12.38 10.72 5.41
CA ILE A 3 -11.40 9.72 4.99
C ILE A 3 -11.45 8.55 5.97
N LEU A 4 -11.65 7.34 5.46
CA LEU A 4 -11.64 6.13 6.25
C LEU A 4 -10.20 5.63 6.40
N PHE A 5 -9.84 5.22 7.61
CA PHE A 5 -8.53 4.63 7.88
C PHE A 5 -8.64 3.45 8.84
N ASP A 6 -7.63 2.60 8.79
CA ASP A 6 -7.49 1.46 9.68
C ASP A 6 -6.11 1.50 10.36
N TRP A 7 -6.00 0.89 11.55
CA TRP A 7 -4.76 0.82 12.30
C TRP A 7 -3.97 -0.44 11.95
N TYR A 8 -2.68 -0.30 11.72
CA TYR A 8 -1.75 -1.40 11.46
C TYR A 8 -0.58 -1.34 12.43
N GLU A 9 -0.10 -2.52 12.82
CA GLU A 9 1.09 -2.65 13.66
C GLU A 9 2.35 -2.28 12.89
N ASN A 10 3.23 -1.51 13.51
CA ASN A 10 4.55 -1.26 12.95
C ASN A 10 5.38 -2.55 12.99
N PRO A 11 6.20 -2.82 11.96
CA PRO A 11 7.11 -3.95 11.99
C PRO A 11 8.10 -3.80 13.16
N LYS A 12 8.26 -4.86 13.96
CA LYS A 12 9.24 -4.89 15.04
C LYS A 12 10.64 -4.77 14.45
N THR A 13 11.39 -3.76 14.85
CA THR A 13 12.84 -3.67 14.58
C THR A 13 13.54 -4.71 15.43
N LYS A 14 14.49 -5.47 14.87
CA LYS A 14 15.16 -6.60 15.54
C LYS A 14 15.87 -6.22 16.85
N ASP A 15 16.19 -4.94 17.04
CA ASP A 15 17.00 -4.42 18.12
C ASP A 15 16.24 -3.97 19.37
N LYS A 16 14.88 -4.05 19.35
CA LYS A 16 14.03 -3.52 20.41
C LYS A 16 13.11 -4.60 20.99
N GLN A 17 13.69 -5.52 21.73
CA GLN A 17 12.94 -6.45 22.58
C GLN A 17 12.45 -5.69 23.82
N GLY A 18 11.13 -5.40 23.89
CA GLY A 18 10.51 -4.81 25.08
C GLY A 18 9.74 -3.50 24.85
N GLU A 19 9.75 -2.90 23.65
CA GLU A 19 8.92 -1.71 23.37
C GLU A 19 7.45 -2.07 23.11
N GLU A 20 6.56 -1.18 23.58
CA GLU A 20 5.13 -1.25 23.32
C GLU A 20 4.85 -1.29 21.79
N LEU A 21 3.85 -2.04 21.41
CA LEU A 21 3.39 -2.17 20.03
C LEU A 21 2.88 -0.80 19.53
N THR A 22 3.63 -0.14 18.67
CA THR A 22 3.20 1.11 18.04
C THR A 22 2.36 0.84 16.81
N LEU A 23 1.34 1.67 16.60
CA LEU A 23 0.39 1.57 15.49
C LEU A 23 0.58 2.73 14.53
N HIS A 24 0.35 2.50 13.23
CA HIS A 24 0.26 3.54 12.24
C HIS A 24 -1.09 3.50 11.52
N PRO A 25 -1.67 4.67 11.17
CA PRO A 25 -2.89 4.72 10.40
C PRO A 25 -2.60 4.41 8.91
N ARG A 26 -3.43 3.59 8.30
CA ARG A 26 -3.41 3.33 6.87
C ARG A 26 -4.74 3.73 6.26
N ILE A 27 -4.70 4.58 5.26
CA ILE A 27 -5.89 5.04 4.55
C ILE A 27 -6.59 3.87 3.85
N LYS A 28 -7.92 3.84 3.92
CA LYS A 28 -8.78 3.00 3.10
C LYS A 28 -9.27 3.85 1.94
N LEU A 29 -8.76 3.59 0.75
CA LEU A 29 -9.18 4.32 -0.45
C LEU A 29 -10.69 4.08 -0.69
N ASN A 30 -11.39 5.16 -1.03
CA ASN A 30 -12.83 5.18 -1.32
C ASN A 30 -13.06 5.35 -2.83
N GLY A 31 -12.37 4.53 -3.63
CA GLY A 31 -12.43 4.59 -5.09
C GLY A 31 -11.24 5.30 -5.71
N SER A 32 -11.32 5.51 -7.02
CA SER A 32 -10.34 6.23 -7.83
C SER A 32 -11.09 7.11 -8.83
N THR A 33 -10.63 8.33 -9.03
CA THR A 33 -11.12 9.21 -10.08
C THR A 33 -10.38 8.92 -11.37
N THR A 34 -11.10 8.73 -12.46
CA THR A 34 -10.53 8.50 -13.78
C THR A 34 -10.23 9.81 -14.51
N THR A 35 -9.41 9.74 -15.57
CA THR A 35 -9.17 10.91 -16.44
C THR A 35 -10.46 11.43 -17.07
N ASP A 36 -11.41 10.55 -17.39
CA ASP A 36 -12.69 10.94 -17.98
C ASP A 36 -13.55 11.73 -17.00
N GLU A 37 -13.60 11.33 -15.74
CA GLU A 37 -14.28 12.10 -14.69
C GLU A 37 -13.59 13.44 -14.46
N LEU A 38 -12.25 13.46 -14.43
CA LEU A 38 -11.48 14.69 -14.26
C LEU A 38 -11.72 15.68 -15.38
N ARG A 39 -11.78 15.24 -16.65
CA ARG A 39 -12.06 16.10 -17.81
C ARG A 39 -13.40 16.81 -17.68
N ARG A 40 -14.46 16.07 -17.27
CA ARG A 40 -15.81 16.64 -17.05
C ARG A 40 -15.78 17.71 -15.96
N HIS A 41 -15.13 17.43 -14.85
CA HIS A 41 -15.02 18.42 -13.79
C HIS A 41 -14.24 19.67 -14.21
N ILE A 42 -13.16 19.52 -14.99
CA ILE A 42 -12.41 20.68 -15.50
C ILE A 42 -13.29 21.50 -16.45
N GLN A 43 -14.07 20.86 -17.34
CA GLN A 43 -14.98 21.55 -18.23
C GLN A 43 -16.07 22.35 -17.49
N GLU A 44 -16.52 21.85 -16.32
CA GLU A 44 -17.49 22.59 -15.48
C GLU A 44 -16.88 23.88 -14.88
N TYR A 45 -15.56 23.94 -14.71
CA TYR A 45 -14.84 25.07 -14.11
C TYR A 45 -14.24 26.06 -15.10
N CYS A 46 -14.08 25.68 -16.35
CA CYS A 46 -13.43 26.53 -17.36
C CYS A 46 -14.08 26.38 -18.73
N SER A 47 -13.69 27.23 -19.69
CA SER A 47 -14.21 27.23 -21.06
C SER A 47 -13.59 26.15 -21.97
N LEU A 48 -12.70 25.28 -21.44
CA LEU A 48 -12.09 24.22 -22.21
C LEU A 48 -13.09 23.08 -22.44
N THR A 49 -13.03 22.50 -23.65
CA THR A 49 -13.79 21.27 -23.93
C THR A 49 -13.07 20.04 -23.36
N GLU A 50 -13.77 18.94 -23.15
CA GLU A 50 -13.16 17.67 -22.73
C GLU A 50 -12.01 17.24 -23.65
N THR A 51 -12.12 17.52 -24.95
CA THR A 51 -11.09 17.20 -25.94
C THR A 51 -9.84 18.07 -25.76
N ASP A 52 -10.01 19.36 -25.47
CA ASP A 52 -8.89 20.27 -25.19
C ASP A 52 -8.15 19.83 -23.93
N VAL A 53 -8.88 19.45 -22.88
CA VAL A 53 -8.28 18.93 -21.64
C VAL A 53 -7.47 17.67 -21.91
N LEU A 54 -7.98 16.76 -22.73
CA LEU A 54 -7.26 15.53 -23.09
C LEU A 54 -5.98 15.87 -23.86
N ALA A 55 -6.04 16.78 -24.85
CA ALA A 55 -4.88 17.21 -25.62
C ALA A 55 -3.80 17.85 -24.75
N VAL A 56 -4.20 18.67 -23.78
CA VAL A 56 -3.27 19.29 -22.81
C VAL A 56 -2.62 18.24 -21.92
N LEU A 57 -3.37 17.27 -21.40
CA LEU A 57 -2.82 16.20 -20.55
C LEU A 57 -1.86 15.30 -21.32
N ASP A 58 -2.16 14.97 -22.57
CA ASP A 58 -1.30 14.19 -23.44
C ASP A 58 0.03 14.92 -23.73
N ALA A 59 -0.06 16.19 -24.16
CA ALA A 59 1.11 17.04 -24.39
C ALA A 59 1.95 17.18 -23.10
N LEU A 60 1.32 17.41 -21.96
CA LEU A 60 1.99 17.53 -20.67
C LEU A 60 2.76 16.26 -20.34
N SER A 61 2.12 15.10 -20.47
CA SER A 61 2.73 13.79 -20.20
C SER A 61 3.96 13.57 -21.08
N HIS A 62 3.85 13.91 -22.38
CA HIS A 62 4.94 13.77 -23.33
C HIS A 62 6.14 14.68 -22.98
N PHE A 63 5.88 15.97 -22.73
CA PHE A 63 6.94 16.93 -22.40
C PHE A 63 7.58 16.63 -21.05
N VAL A 64 6.81 16.31 -20.02
CA VAL A 64 7.33 15.89 -18.71
C VAL A 64 8.22 14.66 -18.87
N GLY A 65 7.77 13.65 -19.62
CA GLY A 65 8.55 12.44 -19.87
C GLY A 65 9.88 12.73 -20.54
N ARG A 66 9.89 13.63 -21.53
CA ARG A 66 11.13 14.04 -22.24
C ARG A 66 12.11 14.73 -21.29
N GLU A 67 11.67 15.74 -20.54
CA GLU A 67 12.53 16.48 -19.62
C GLU A 67 13.10 15.58 -18.51
N LEU A 68 12.29 14.67 -17.97
CA LEU A 68 12.76 13.69 -16.99
C LEU A 68 13.77 12.70 -17.60
N GLY A 69 13.59 12.32 -18.88
CA GLY A 69 14.52 11.46 -19.63
C GLY A 69 15.88 12.13 -19.86
N GLU A 70 15.92 13.45 -19.95
CA GLU A 70 17.16 14.25 -20.00
C GLU A 70 17.79 14.50 -18.62
N GLY A 71 17.20 13.94 -17.55
CA GLY A 71 17.70 14.06 -16.18
C GLY A 71 17.30 15.37 -15.50
N ARG A 72 16.38 16.13 -16.08
CA ARG A 72 15.90 17.38 -15.49
C ARG A 72 14.76 17.10 -14.49
N GLN A 73 14.71 17.92 -13.46
CA GLN A 73 13.54 17.99 -12.59
C GLN A 73 12.46 18.84 -13.27
N VAL A 74 11.22 18.40 -13.23
CA VAL A 74 10.08 19.18 -13.73
C VAL A 74 9.27 19.70 -12.53
N HIS A 75 9.01 21.00 -12.51
CA HIS A 75 8.12 21.64 -11.56
C HIS A 75 6.86 22.13 -12.28
N LEU A 76 5.72 21.72 -11.79
CA LEU A 76 4.41 22.22 -12.19
C LEU A 76 3.85 23.06 -11.05
N ASP A 77 3.72 24.37 -11.29
CA ASP A 77 3.23 25.31 -10.28
C ASP A 77 1.86 24.88 -9.75
N GLY A 78 1.72 24.89 -8.43
CA GLY A 78 0.51 24.47 -7.74
C GLY A 78 0.32 22.95 -7.63
N ILE A 79 1.07 22.15 -8.36
CA ILE A 79 1.02 20.68 -8.31
C ILE A 79 2.21 20.14 -7.54
N GLY A 80 3.44 20.36 -8.04
CA GLY A 80 4.63 19.89 -7.37
C GLY A 80 5.78 19.51 -8.31
N TYR A 81 6.75 18.81 -7.75
CA TYR A 81 8.01 18.44 -8.41
C TYR A 81 8.03 16.97 -8.77
N PHE A 82 8.47 16.69 -9.98
CA PHE A 82 8.76 15.34 -10.49
C PHE A 82 10.27 15.19 -10.65
N VAL A 83 10.85 14.17 -10.02
CA VAL A 83 12.28 13.92 -10.00
C VAL A 83 12.55 12.48 -10.39
N PRO A 84 13.37 12.21 -11.43
CA PRO A 84 13.75 10.86 -11.79
C PRO A 84 14.71 10.28 -10.73
N THR A 85 14.55 9.01 -10.38
CA THR A 85 15.44 8.28 -9.48
C THR A 85 16.04 7.08 -10.18
N LEU A 86 17.32 6.83 -9.92
CA LEU A 86 18.07 5.76 -10.56
C LEU A 86 18.31 4.60 -9.61
N THR A 87 18.53 3.43 -10.16
CA THR A 87 18.95 2.23 -9.44
C THR A 87 19.95 1.43 -10.26
N CYS A 88 20.72 0.58 -9.61
CA CYS A 88 21.59 -0.37 -10.29
C CYS A 88 20.86 -1.70 -10.48
N THR A 89 21.06 -2.36 -11.62
CA THR A 89 20.53 -3.70 -11.92
C THR A 89 21.21 -4.78 -11.08
N GLU A 90 22.46 -4.53 -10.69
CA GLU A 90 23.31 -5.41 -9.89
C GLU A 90 24.04 -4.59 -8.83
N PRO A 91 24.51 -5.21 -7.73
CA PRO A 91 25.38 -4.54 -6.78
C PRO A 91 26.66 -4.03 -7.48
N VAL A 92 26.94 -2.74 -7.30
CA VAL A 92 28.11 -2.07 -7.92
C VAL A 92 29.09 -1.72 -6.82
N THR A 93 30.33 -2.22 -6.93
CA THR A 93 31.46 -1.92 -6.05
C THR A 93 32.42 -0.94 -6.71
N LEU A 94 33.43 -0.46 -5.97
CA LEU A 94 34.46 0.42 -6.52
C LEU A 94 35.24 -0.25 -7.67
N GLU A 95 35.41 -1.57 -7.64
CA GLU A 95 36.15 -2.36 -8.62
C GLU A 95 35.32 -2.80 -9.83
N THR A 96 34.00 -2.59 -9.79
CA THR A 96 33.10 -3.01 -10.87
C THR A 96 33.45 -2.28 -12.18
N LYS A 97 33.71 -3.03 -13.23
CA LYS A 97 33.91 -2.47 -14.59
C LYS A 97 32.58 -2.08 -15.21
N ARG A 98 32.58 -1.03 -16.07
CA ARG A 98 31.39 -0.53 -16.80
C ARG A 98 30.18 -0.22 -15.89
N LYS A 99 30.39 0.53 -14.82
CA LYS A 99 29.35 0.89 -13.82
C LYS A 99 28.12 1.55 -14.45
N SER A 100 28.33 2.44 -15.44
CA SER A 100 27.26 3.21 -16.09
C SER A 100 26.24 2.35 -16.84
N THR A 101 26.65 1.21 -17.40
CA THR A 101 25.73 0.30 -18.13
C THR A 101 24.78 -0.46 -17.21
N LYS A 102 25.04 -0.44 -15.90
CA LYS A 102 24.23 -1.11 -14.88
C LYS A 102 23.18 -0.19 -14.24
N VAL A 103 23.17 1.09 -14.62
CA VAL A 103 22.22 2.08 -14.10
C VAL A 103 20.97 2.10 -14.96
N LYS A 104 19.79 2.12 -14.29
CA LYS A 104 18.49 2.26 -14.95
C LYS A 104 17.57 3.17 -14.15
N LEU A 105 16.55 3.68 -14.80
CA LEU A 105 15.47 4.40 -14.13
C LEU A 105 14.79 3.47 -13.11
N LYS A 106 14.72 3.91 -11.86
CA LYS A 106 13.99 3.19 -10.81
C LYS A 106 12.52 3.62 -10.76
N ASN A 107 12.31 4.92 -10.62
CA ASN A 107 10.98 5.49 -10.46
C ASN A 107 11.04 7.01 -10.68
N ILE A 108 9.88 7.63 -10.75
CA ILE A 108 9.70 9.09 -10.69
C ILE A 108 9.16 9.41 -9.29
N THR A 109 9.90 10.22 -8.54
CA THR A 109 9.48 10.69 -7.23
C THR A 109 8.68 11.98 -7.39
N PHE A 110 7.47 12.00 -6.81
CA PHE A 110 6.63 13.18 -6.76
C PHE A 110 6.72 13.86 -5.39
N ARG A 111 6.91 15.18 -5.36
CA ARG A 111 6.86 16.02 -4.17
C ARG A 111 5.82 17.11 -4.36
N PRO A 112 4.69 17.08 -3.62
CA PRO A 112 3.62 18.05 -3.78
C PRO A 112 4.02 19.44 -3.30
N ASP A 113 3.51 20.45 -3.98
CA ASP A 113 3.61 21.86 -3.55
C ASP A 113 2.78 22.15 -2.31
N LYS A 114 3.10 23.26 -1.64
CA LYS A 114 2.28 23.78 -0.54
C LYS A 114 0.85 24.09 -0.99
N ALA A 115 0.68 24.64 -2.20
CA ALA A 115 -0.62 24.95 -2.78
C ALA A 115 -1.50 23.70 -2.82
N LEU A 116 -1.02 22.60 -3.41
CA LEU A 116 -1.76 21.35 -3.47
C LEU A 116 -2.10 20.81 -2.09
N ARG A 117 -1.18 20.91 -1.13
CA ARG A 117 -1.45 20.47 0.25
C ARG A 117 -2.50 21.34 0.94
N SER A 118 -2.51 22.66 0.65
CA SER A 118 -3.49 23.60 1.21
C SER A 118 -4.89 23.35 0.68
N GLU A 119 -5.02 22.92 -0.60
CA GLU A 119 -6.30 22.54 -1.20
C GLU A 119 -6.96 21.34 -0.52
N ILE A 120 -6.17 20.42 0.04
CA ILE A 120 -6.71 19.29 0.81
C ILE A 120 -7.40 19.77 2.09
N GLY A 121 -6.93 20.91 2.67
CA GLY A 121 -7.51 21.53 3.86
C GLY A 121 -7.47 20.63 5.10
N VAL A 122 -8.44 20.82 5.99
CA VAL A 122 -8.56 20.03 7.22
C VAL A 122 -9.21 18.68 6.91
N LEU A 123 -8.45 17.61 7.09
CA LEU A 123 -8.92 16.26 6.86
C LEU A 123 -9.91 15.84 7.96
N LYS A 124 -11.13 15.50 7.56
CA LYS A 124 -12.08 14.79 8.42
C LYS A 124 -11.78 13.29 8.30
N VAL A 125 -11.24 12.70 9.37
CA VAL A 125 -10.87 11.28 9.40
C VAL A 125 -11.84 10.50 10.27
N LYS A 126 -12.17 9.27 9.85
CA LYS A 126 -13.01 8.34 10.61
C LYS A 126 -12.34 6.98 10.65
N PRO A 127 -12.06 6.44 11.86
CA PRO A 127 -11.53 5.10 11.96
C PRO A 127 -12.59 4.09 11.50
N LEU A 128 -12.18 3.12 10.72
CA LEU A 128 -12.96 1.91 10.56
C LEU A 128 -12.96 1.20 11.90
N LYS A 129 -14.11 0.63 12.30
CA LYS A 129 -14.20 -0.15 13.54
C LYS A 129 -13.03 -1.14 13.55
N LEU A 130 -12.18 -1.03 14.57
CA LEU A 130 -11.02 -1.90 14.75
C LEU A 130 -11.42 -3.35 14.47
N ARG A 131 -11.00 -3.86 13.33
CA ARG A 131 -11.01 -5.30 13.10
C ARG A 131 -9.92 -5.89 13.97
N ASN A 132 -10.29 -6.06 15.27
CA ASN A 132 -9.56 -6.94 16.19
C ASN A 132 -8.01 -6.84 16.19
N LEU A 133 -7.44 -5.62 16.32
CA LEU A 133 -6.03 -5.47 16.72
C LEU A 133 -5.74 -6.09 18.10
N THR A 134 -6.80 -6.36 18.85
CA THR A 134 -6.76 -7.01 20.17
C THR A 134 -7.04 -8.50 20.13
N LYS A 135 -7.14 -9.15 18.99
CA LYS A 135 -7.12 -10.62 18.97
C LYS A 135 -5.71 -11.07 19.35
N LYS A 136 -5.51 -11.23 20.67
CA LYS A 136 -4.45 -12.05 21.22
C LYS A 136 -4.27 -13.25 20.30
N ARG A 137 -3.07 -13.45 19.76
CA ARG A 137 -2.81 -14.64 18.95
C ARG A 137 -3.23 -15.82 19.83
N LEU A 138 -4.22 -16.56 19.37
CA LEU A 138 -4.66 -17.76 20.08
C LEU A 138 -3.46 -18.70 20.15
N THR A 139 -3.26 -19.31 21.30
CA THR A 139 -2.31 -20.42 21.44
C THR A 139 -2.81 -21.60 20.63
N ASP A 140 -1.93 -22.51 20.25
CA ASP A 140 -2.28 -23.69 19.45
C ASP A 140 -3.35 -24.53 20.17
N ASP A 141 -3.31 -24.60 21.50
CA ASP A 141 -4.31 -25.31 22.30
C ASP A 141 -5.69 -24.62 22.26
N GLU A 142 -5.74 -23.29 22.29
CA GLU A 142 -6.98 -22.53 22.13
C GLU A 142 -7.58 -22.71 20.73
N VAL A 143 -6.72 -22.80 19.69
CA VAL A 143 -7.16 -23.09 18.33
C VAL A 143 -7.75 -24.49 18.24
N LYS A 144 -7.05 -25.51 18.78
CA LYS A 144 -7.53 -26.90 18.84
C LYS A 144 -8.86 -27.00 19.54
N GLN A 145 -9.02 -26.37 20.72
CA GLN A 145 -10.29 -26.35 21.46
C GLN A 145 -11.44 -25.74 20.65
N LYS A 146 -11.20 -24.62 19.95
CA LYS A 146 -12.23 -24.00 19.11
C LYS A 146 -12.63 -24.87 17.94
N VAL A 147 -11.67 -25.51 17.28
CA VAL A 147 -11.91 -26.43 16.17
C VAL A 147 -12.70 -27.66 16.65
N VAL A 148 -12.30 -28.29 17.76
CA VAL A 148 -13.01 -29.43 18.35
C VAL A 148 -14.43 -29.07 18.77
N ASN A 149 -14.63 -27.92 19.40
CA ASN A 149 -15.96 -27.43 19.79
C ASN A 149 -16.87 -27.17 18.57
N TYR A 150 -16.30 -26.73 17.45
CA TYR A 150 -17.04 -26.57 16.21
C TYR A 150 -17.43 -27.94 15.61
N LEU A 151 -16.48 -28.88 15.55
CA LEU A 151 -16.70 -30.23 15.01
C LEU A 151 -17.71 -31.07 15.84
N ARG A 152 -17.86 -30.77 17.14
CA ARG A 152 -18.93 -31.39 17.96
C ARG A 152 -20.33 -31.00 17.52
N LYS A 153 -20.47 -29.86 16.84
CA LYS A 153 -21.76 -29.34 16.35
C LYS A 153 -21.98 -29.52 14.86
N ASN A 154 -20.91 -29.76 14.11
CA ASN A 154 -20.92 -29.82 12.65
C ASN A 154 -20.05 -31.00 12.20
N GLU A 155 -20.46 -31.71 11.16
CA GLU A 155 -19.78 -32.90 10.67
C GLU A 155 -18.43 -32.63 10.01
N PHE A 156 -18.24 -31.41 9.48
CA PHE A 156 -17.00 -31.02 8.81
C PHE A 156 -16.65 -29.54 9.04
N ILE A 157 -15.38 -29.22 8.83
CA ILE A 157 -14.90 -27.85 8.94
C ILE A 157 -14.10 -27.48 7.69
N THR A 158 -14.38 -26.30 7.12
CA THR A 158 -13.62 -25.78 5.97
C THR A 158 -12.55 -24.81 6.41
N ARG A 159 -11.53 -24.61 5.57
CA ARG A 159 -10.45 -23.64 5.81
C ARG A 159 -10.97 -22.24 6.15
N SER A 160 -11.97 -21.77 5.41
CA SER A 160 -12.57 -20.45 5.62
C SER A 160 -13.24 -20.34 6.99
N VAL A 161 -13.86 -21.40 7.47
CA VAL A 161 -14.48 -21.48 8.79
C VAL A 161 -13.42 -21.46 9.89
N VAL A 162 -12.33 -22.21 9.77
CA VAL A 162 -11.20 -22.16 10.73
C VAL A 162 -10.61 -20.75 10.80
N GLN A 163 -10.36 -20.13 9.66
CA GLN A 163 -9.86 -18.77 9.61
C GLN A 163 -10.81 -17.77 10.29
N SER A 164 -12.12 -17.95 10.10
CA SER A 164 -13.14 -17.08 10.71
C SER A 164 -13.22 -17.27 12.23
N ILE A 165 -13.28 -18.52 12.71
CA ILE A 165 -13.44 -18.87 14.16
C ILE A 165 -12.19 -18.48 14.95
N CYS A 166 -11.00 -18.72 14.36
CA CYS A 166 -9.73 -18.45 15.00
C CYS A 166 -9.20 -17.05 14.70
N GLY A 167 -9.83 -16.33 13.74
CA GLY A 167 -9.38 -15.01 13.31
C GLY A 167 -7.98 -15.01 12.66
N MET A 168 -7.62 -16.09 12.00
CA MET A 168 -6.32 -16.29 11.37
C MET A 168 -6.29 -15.78 9.94
N THR A 169 -5.11 -15.29 9.51
CA THR A 169 -4.85 -15.01 8.09
C THR A 169 -4.56 -16.30 7.33
N SER A 170 -4.64 -16.24 5.98
CA SER A 170 -4.30 -17.38 5.13
C SER A 170 -2.88 -17.92 5.37
N VAL A 171 -1.92 -17.04 5.63
CA VAL A 171 -0.51 -17.37 5.91
C VAL A 171 -0.36 -18.08 7.26
N SER A 172 -1.04 -17.58 8.29
CA SER A 172 -1.00 -18.21 9.64
C SER A 172 -1.58 -19.62 9.64
N TYR A 173 -2.64 -19.86 8.84
CA TYR A 173 -3.23 -21.20 8.67
C TYR A 173 -2.26 -22.16 7.99
N THR A 174 -1.55 -21.72 6.95
CA THR A 174 -0.58 -22.56 6.23
C THR A 174 0.59 -22.95 7.13
N HIS A 175 1.02 -22.05 8.00
CA HIS A 175 2.09 -22.32 8.98
C HIS A 175 1.67 -23.37 10.01
N LEU A 176 0.44 -23.30 10.51
CA LEU A 176 -0.11 -24.28 11.45
C LEU A 176 -0.15 -25.68 10.82
N ARG A 177 -0.61 -25.80 9.58
CA ARG A 177 -0.65 -27.06 8.84
C ARG A 177 0.75 -27.65 8.59
N ALA A 178 1.74 -26.82 8.34
CA ALA A 178 3.13 -27.27 8.16
C ALA A 178 3.72 -27.86 9.45
N HIS A 179 3.34 -27.35 10.62
CA HIS A 179 3.76 -27.91 11.91
C HIS A 179 3.10 -29.25 12.23
N GLU A 180 1.82 -29.44 11.87
CA GLU A 180 1.12 -30.70 12.09
C GLU A 180 1.70 -31.83 11.20
N THR A 181 2.02 -31.55 9.94
CA THR A 181 2.63 -32.53 9.03
C THR A 181 4.06 -32.94 9.42
N CYS A 182 4.79 -32.10 10.17
CA CYS A 182 6.10 -32.46 10.73
C CYS A 182 6.01 -33.28 12.02
N ALA A 183 4.92 -33.15 12.79
CA ALA A 183 4.73 -33.91 14.03
C ALA A 183 4.25 -35.34 13.79
N ASP A 184 3.62 -35.61 12.64
CA ASP A 184 3.14 -36.97 12.27
C ASP A 184 4.23 -37.81 11.56
N LEU A 185 5.46 -37.30 11.41
CA LEU A 185 6.59 -37.99 10.76
C LEU A 185 7.72 -38.39 11.72
N VAL A 186 7.49 -38.39 13.03
CA VAL A 186 8.44 -38.86 14.06
C VAL A 186 7.86 -40.01 14.84
#